data_6bbe6f7e2f01b11ca05cc53e00e43d79
#
_entry.id   6bbe6f7e2f01b11ca05cc53e00e43d79
#
_cell.length_a   1.000
_cell.length_b   1.000
_cell.length_c   1.000
_cell.angle_alpha   90.00
_cell.angle_beta   90.00
_cell.angle_gamma   90.00
#
_symmetry.space_group_name_H-M   'P 1'
#
loop_
_entity.id
_entity.type
_entity.pdbx_description
1 polymer ?
#
loop_
_entity_poly.entity_id
_entity_poly.type
_entity_poly.pdbx_seq_one_letter_code
_entity_poly.pdbx_strand_id
1 'polypeptide(L)'
;MLLNITKQKIDLVLKDLHAILDIPKVDIYSLRLHHPSFRDFLLDNKRCKDPNLRVDEKQAHQNLADSCIRLMSTSLKQDICGLDAPGMFVTDVERSQLERSLPHEVQYACLYQPDMHNWHRPHKIDA
;
A
#
# COMPACT_ATOMS: atom_id res chain seq x y z
N MET A 1 -10.97 -1.17 -2.86
CA MET A 1 -9.95 -2.05 -2.30
C MET A 1 -8.79 -2.17 -3.29
N LEU A 2 -7.55 -1.95 -2.85
CA LEU A 2 -6.41 -1.77 -3.75
C LEU A 2 -6.03 -3.06 -4.52
N LEU A 3 -6.02 -4.19 -3.85
CA LEU A 3 -5.56 -5.48 -4.41
C LEU A 3 -6.67 -6.50 -4.65
N ASN A 4 -7.90 -6.09 -4.64
CA ASN A 4 -9.06 -6.98 -4.86
C ASN A 4 -9.10 -8.24 -3.96
N ILE A 5 -8.54 -8.13 -2.76
CA ILE A 5 -8.53 -9.17 -1.73
C ILE A 5 -9.43 -8.73 -0.59
N THR A 6 -10.34 -9.59 -0.15
CA THR A 6 -11.24 -9.26 0.96
C THR A 6 -10.48 -9.18 2.28
N LYS A 7 -10.89 -8.26 3.17
CA LYS A 7 -10.31 -8.12 4.51
C LYS A 7 -10.33 -9.44 5.28
N GLN A 8 -11.42 -10.17 5.22
CA GLN A 8 -11.58 -11.46 5.88
C GLN A 8 -10.52 -12.49 5.45
N LYS A 9 -10.16 -12.51 4.17
CA LYS A 9 -9.13 -13.40 3.64
C LYS A 9 -7.74 -12.99 4.13
N ILE A 10 -7.48 -11.68 4.21
CA ILE A 10 -6.24 -11.15 4.78
C ILE A 10 -6.13 -11.51 6.27
N ASP A 11 -7.17 -11.25 7.05
CA ASP A 11 -7.21 -11.54 8.48
C ASP A 11 -6.98 -13.04 8.78
N LEU A 12 -7.53 -13.91 7.96
CA LEU A 12 -7.32 -15.36 8.08
C LEU A 12 -5.86 -15.76 7.88
N VAL A 13 -5.21 -15.19 6.87
CA VAL A 13 -3.78 -15.45 6.58
C VAL A 13 -2.89 -14.85 7.66
N LEU A 14 -3.17 -13.64 8.10
CA LEU A 14 -2.37 -12.94 9.11
C LEU A 14 -2.44 -13.56 10.49
N LYS A 15 -3.52 -14.27 10.82
CA LYS A 15 -3.72 -14.90 12.11
C LYS A 15 -2.57 -15.81 12.54
N ASP A 16 -1.98 -16.50 11.59
CA ASP A 16 -0.89 -17.45 11.84
C ASP A 16 0.51 -16.83 11.69
N LEU A 17 0.58 -15.55 11.31
CA LEU A 17 1.84 -14.86 11.00
C LEU A 17 2.34 -13.91 12.09
N HIS A 18 1.76 -13.94 13.30
CA HIS A 18 2.15 -13.06 14.41
C HIS A 18 3.61 -13.22 14.86
N ALA A 19 4.22 -14.39 14.62
CA ALA A 19 5.63 -14.62 14.92
C ALA A 19 6.59 -13.87 13.98
N ILE A 20 6.11 -13.51 12.79
CA ILE A 20 6.92 -12.91 11.71
C ILE A 20 6.53 -11.45 11.49
N LEU A 21 5.25 -11.13 11.69
CA LEU A 21 4.67 -9.82 11.44
C LEU A 21 4.20 -9.17 12.75
N ASP A 22 4.50 -7.91 12.89
CA ASP A 22 3.86 -7.03 13.86
C ASP A 22 2.52 -6.57 13.28
N ILE A 23 1.43 -7.15 13.79
CA ILE A 23 0.08 -6.87 13.33
C ILE A 23 -0.55 -5.89 14.31
N PRO A 24 -0.76 -4.62 13.92
CA PRO A 24 -1.35 -3.63 14.79
C PRO A 24 -2.82 -3.97 15.12
N LYS A 25 -3.23 -3.66 16.33
CA LYS A 25 -4.63 -3.84 16.77
C LYS A 25 -5.61 -2.88 16.11
N VAL A 26 -5.10 -1.79 15.55
CA VAL A 26 -5.88 -0.74 14.91
C VAL A 26 -5.56 -0.74 13.42
N ASP A 27 -6.59 -0.82 12.60
CA ASP A 27 -6.48 -0.99 11.13
C ASP A 27 -5.78 0.17 10.40
N ILE A 28 -5.62 1.33 11.05
CA ILE A 28 -4.94 2.50 10.47
C ILE A 28 -3.41 2.39 10.46
N TYR A 29 -2.84 1.44 11.20
CA TYR A 29 -1.39 1.25 11.25
C TYR A 29 -0.95 0.20 10.26
N SER A 30 0.22 0.44 9.65
CA SER A 30 0.82 -0.48 8.71
C SER A 30 1.36 -1.75 9.38
N LEU A 31 1.23 -2.87 8.70
CA LEU A 31 1.92 -4.10 9.05
C LEU A 31 3.44 -3.91 8.95
N ARG A 32 4.18 -4.47 9.88
CA ARG A 32 5.64 -4.44 9.89
C ARG A 32 6.21 -5.85 10.05
N LEU A 33 7.34 -6.08 9.43
CA LEU A 33 8.12 -7.29 9.68
C LEU A 33 8.89 -7.13 10.99
N HIS A 34 8.92 -8.17 11.83
CA HIS A 34 9.77 -8.19 13.02
C HIS A 34 11.25 -8.17 12.67
N HIS A 35 11.62 -8.82 11.56
CA HIS A 35 12.99 -8.86 11.07
C HIS A 35 13.04 -8.82 9.54
N PRO A 36 13.97 -8.06 8.93
CA PRO A 36 14.09 -7.96 7.46
C PRO A 36 14.50 -9.26 6.77
N SER A 37 15.05 -10.23 7.50
CA SER A 37 15.47 -11.51 6.93
C SER A 37 14.33 -12.31 6.27
N PHE A 38 13.10 -12.15 6.72
CA PHE A 38 11.95 -12.80 6.10
C PHE A 38 11.67 -12.24 4.69
N ARG A 39 11.75 -10.91 4.54
CA ARG A 39 11.65 -10.28 3.22
C ARG A 39 12.77 -10.78 2.29
N ASP A 40 14.00 -10.79 2.79
CA ASP A 40 15.16 -11.24 2.01
C ASP A 40 15.02 -12.72 1.58
N PHE A 41 14.46 -13.55 2.46
CA PHE A 41 14.15 -14.94 2.13
C PHE A 41 13.12 -15.06 1.00
N LEU A 42 12.02 -14.33 1.06
CA LEU A 42 10.95 -14.38 0.04
C LEU A 42 11.40 -13.91 -1.34
N LEU A 43 12.37 -12.99 -1.38
CA LEU A 43 12.92 -12.44 -2.62
C LEU A 43 14.08 -13.25 -3.20
N ASP A 44 14.65 -14.15 -2.41
CA ASP A 44 15.82 -14.96 -2.83
C ASP A 44 15.38 -16.25 -3.51
N ASN A 45 15.55 -16.31 -4.83
CA ASN A 45 15.21 -17.47 -5.65
C ASN A 45 15.98 -18.76 -5.29
N LYS A 46 17.14 -18.64 -4.65
CA LYS A 46 17.95 -19.78 -4.26
C LYS A 46 17.51 -20.38 -2.93
N ARG A 47 17.01 -19.52 -2.03
CA ARG A 47 16.58 -19.91 -0.68
C ARG A 47 15.09 -20.28 -0.65
N CYS A 48 14.24 -19.45 -1.24
CA CYS A 48 12.80 -19.71 -1.34
C CYS A 48 12.49 -20.48 -2.63
N LYS A 49 12.47 -21.78 -2.54
CA LYS A 49 12.21 -22.67 -3.69
C LYS A 49 10.72 -22.92 -3.94
N ASP A 50 9.87 -22.63 -2.98
CA ASP A 50 8.43 -22.79 -3.13
C ASP A 50 7.86 -21.66 -4.00
N PRO A 51 7.31 -21.99 -5.19
CA PRO A 51 6.74 -20.98 -6.09
C PRO A 51 5.52 -20.25 -5.49
N ASN A 52 4.85 -20.85 -4.50
CA ASN A 52 3.69 -20.20 -3.84
C ASN A 52 4.11 -19.16 -2.81
N LEU A 53 5.32 -19.25 -2.27
CA LEU A 53 5.86 -18.33 -1.27
C LEU A 53 6.79 -17.29 -1.87
N ARG A 54 7.47 -17.63 -2.95
CA ARG A 54 8.44 -16.76 -3.60
C ARG A 54 7.76 -15.51 -4.18
N VAL A 55 8.33 -14.36 -3.89
CA VAL A 55 7.85 -13.06 -4.39
C VAL A 55 8.79 -12.57 -5.50
N ASP A 56 8.24 -12.33 -6.67
CA ASP A 56 8.90 -11.53 -7.71
C ASP A 56 8.65 -10.05 -7.40
N GLU A 57 9.69 -9.37 -6.92
CA GLU A 57 9.59 -7.97 -6.48
C GLU A 57 9.14 -7.04 -7.61
N LYS A 58 9.71 -7.22 -8.81
CA LYS A 58 9.34 -6.41 -9.97
C LYS A 58 7.87 -6.58 -10.34
N GLN A 59 7.41 -7.81 -10.41
CA GLN A 59 6.01 -8.10 -10.75
C GLN A 59 5.05 -7.62 -9.65
N ALA A 60 5.42 -7.80 -8.39
CA ALA A 60 4.61 -7.33 -7.26
C ALA A 60 4.44 -5.81 -7.28
N HIS A 61 5.52 -5.07 -7.55
CA HIS A 61 5.46 -3.60 -7.66
C HIS A 61 4.65 -3.16 -8.87
N GLN A 62 4.77 -3.82 -10.01
CA GLN A 62 3.98 -3.51 -11.18
C GLN A 62 2.49 -3.71 -10.92
N ASN A 63 2.12 -4.84 -10.32
CA ASN A 63 0.73 -5.12 -9.95
C ASN A 63 0.17 -4.06 -8.97
N LEU A 64 1.00 -3.62 -8.01
CA LEU A 64 0.62 -2.58 -7.07
C LEU A 64 0.46 -1.23 -7.77
N ALA A 65 1.38 -0.87 -8.67
CA ALA A 65 1.31 0.36 -9.47
C ALA A 65 0.04 0.40 -10.32
N ASP A 66 -0.26 -0.67 -11.05
CA ASP A 66 -1.46 -0.77 -11.88
C ASP A 66 -2.74 -0.67 -11.04
N SER A 67 -2.73 -1.27 -9.84
CA SER A 67 -3.85 -1.19 -8.90
C SER A 67 -4.04 0.22 -8.35
N CYS A 68 -2.96 0.94 -8.03
CA CYS A 68 -3.00 2.33 -7.59
C CYS A 68 -3.55 3.25 -8.68
N ILE A 69 -3.05 3.11 -9.92
CA ILE A 69 -3.50 3.92 -11.06
C ILE A 69 -4.99 3.68 -11.32
N ARG A 70 -5.43 2.44 -11.33
CA ARG A 70 -6.84 2.09 -11.51
C ARG A 70 -7.72 2.67 -10.41
N LEU A 71 -7.31 2.55 -9.15
CA LEU A 71 -8.04 3.10 -8.01
C LEU A 71 -8.15 4.62 -8.10
N MET A 72 -7.05 5.31 -8.41
CA MET A 72 -7.05 6.76 -8.60
C MET A 72 -7.95 7.19 -9.75
N SER A 73 -7.89 6.51 -10.89
CA SER A 73 -8.70 6.81 -12.07
C SER A 73 -10.20 6.70 -11.81
N THR A 74 -10.61 5.79 -10.92
CA THR A 74 -12.01 5.58 -10.57
C THR A 74 -12.50 6.43 -9.41
N SER A 75 -11.60 6.84 -8.51
CA SER A 75 -11.95 7.51 -7.25
C SER A 75 -11.72 9.01 -7.28
N LEU A 76 -10.69 9.49 -7.99
CA LEU A 76 -10.37 10.90 -8.05
C LEU A 76 -11.29 11.63 -9.04
N LYS A 77 -11.81 12.76 -8.62
CA LYS A 77 -12.64 13.66 -9.43
C LYS A 77 -12.39 15.10 -9.01
N GLN A 78 -12.76 16.03 -9.87
CA GLN A 78 -12.77 17.46 -9.51
C GLN A 78 -13.71 17.67 -8.32
N ASP A 79 -13.29 18.51 -7.37
CA ASP A 79 -14.04 18.81 -6.14
C ASP A 79 -14.50 17.55 -5.40
N ILE A 80 -13.57 16.63 -5.14
CA ILE A 80 -13.86 15.34 -4.53
C ILE A 80 -14.53 15.46 -3.15
N CYS A 81 -14.28 16.56 -2.43
CA CYS A 81 -14.88 16.84 -1.14
C CYS A 81 -16.23 17.57 -1.25
N GLY A 82 -16.66 17.98 -2.45
CA GLY A 82 -17.92 18.70 -2.66
C GLY A 82 -17.97 20.04 -1.94
N LEU A 83 -16.89 20.81 -2.00
CA LEU A 83 -16.75 22.07 -1.28
C LEU A 83 -17.34 23.27 -2.05
N ASP A 84 -17.48 23.14 -3.36
CA ASP A 84 -17.93 24.19 -4.29
C ASP A 84 -17.21 25.56 -4.09
N ALA A 85 -16.02 25.53 -3.48
CA ALA A 85 -15.25 26.69 -3.09
C ALA A 85 -13.81 26.60 -3.61
N PRO A 86 -13.57 27.00 -4.87
CA PRO A 86 -12.22 27.03 -5.41
C PRO A 86 -11.34 28.01 -4.61
N GLY A 87 -10.16 27.55 -4.20
CA GLY A 87 -9.21 28.33 -3.41
C GLY A 87 -9.31 28.17 -1.89
N MET A 88 -10.17 27.29 -1.39
CA MET A 88 -10.20 26.94 0.02
C MET A 88 -8.91 26.22 0.42
N PHE A 89 -8.35 26.57 1.58
CA PHE A 89 -7.17 25.90 2.11
C PHE A 89 -7.56 24.51 2.67
N VAL A 90 -6.65 23.53 2.53
CA VAL A 90 -6.82 22.18 3.07
C VAL A 90 -7.08 22.19 4.58
N THR A 91 -6.51 23.17 5.29
CA THR A 91 -6.70 23.38 6.74
C THR A 91 -8.13 23.74 7.11
N ASP A 92 -8.92 24.29 6.18
CA ASP A 92 -10.29 24.71 6.41
C ASP A 92 -11.30 23.60 6.11
N VAL A 93 -10.83 22.47 5.58
CA VAL A 93 -11.67 21.29 5.31
C VAL A 93 -11.75 20.43 6.55
N GLU A 94 -12.97 20.11 6.96
CA GLU A 94 -13.19 19.24 8.10
C GLU A 94 -12.59 17.84 7.84
N ARG A 95 -11.79 17.36 8.79
CA ARG A 95 -11.07 16.09 8.66
C ARG A 95 -12.01 14.90 8.37
N SER A 96 -13.18 14.89 8.99
CA SER A 96 -14.20 13.87 8.76
C SER A 96 -14.72 13.86 7.32
N GLN A 97 -14.82 15.03 6.69
CA GLN A 97 -15.22 15.15 5.29
C GLN A 97 -14.12 14.66 4.35
N LEU A 98 -12.87 15.00 4.66
CA LEU A 98 -11.71 14.53 3.91
C LEU A 98 -11.58 12.99 3.96
N GLU A 99 -11.72 12.39 5.13
CA GLU A 99 -11.64 10.94 5.33
C GLU A 99 -12.77 10.19 4.61
N ARG A 100 -13.97 10.76 4.54
CA ARG A 100 -15.09 10.18 3.77
C ARG A 100 -14.86 10.26 2.26
N SER A 101 -14.27 11.35 1.79
CA SER A 101 -14.06 11.60 0.36
C SER A 101 -12.80 10.93 -0.18
N LEU A 102 -11.79 10.75 0.68
CA LEU A 102 -10.50 10.14 0.37
C LEU A 102 -10.22 8.98 1.33
N PRO A 103 -10.76 7.78 1.07
CA PRO A 103 -10.44 6.59 1.85
C PRO A 103 -8.93 6.32 1.91
N HIS A 104 -8.47 5.63 2.95
CA HIS A 104 -7.04 5.38 3.19
C HIS A 104 -6.31 4.75 2.01
N GLU A 105 -6.95 3.84 1.29
CA GLU A 105 -6.40 3.21 0.09
C GLU A 105 -6.16 4.20 -1.05
N VAL A 106 -7.02 5.21 -1.22
CA VAL A 106 -6.85 6.27 -2.22
C VAL A 106 -5.72 7.21 -1.80
N GLN A 107 -5.65 7.58 -0.53
CA GLN A 107 -4.54 8.36 0.01
C GLN A 107 -3.20 7.65 -0.19
N TYR A 108 -3.15 6.35 0.10
CA TYR A 108 -1.96 5.52 -0.14
C TYR A 108 -1.55 5.55 -1.62
N ALA A 109 -2.48 5.33 -2.53
CA ALA A 109 -2.22 5.34 -3.96
C ALA A 109 -1.66 6.70 -4.44
N CYS A 110 -2.20 7.82 -3.95
CA CYS A 110 -1.74 9.16 -4.28
C CYS A 110 -0.33 9.45 -3.76
N LEU A 111 0.01 8.97 -2.56
CA LEU A 111 1.30 9.24 -1.91
C LEU A 111 2.44 8.41 -2.51
N TYR A 112 2.19 7.16 -2.86
CA TYR A 112 3.24 6.22 -3.27
C TYR A 112 3.38 6.03 -4.77
N GLN A 113 2.45 6.52 -5.58
CA GLN A 113 2.55 6.46 -7.04
C GLN A 113 3.85 7.07 -7.61
N PRO A 114 4.33 8.23 -7.15
CA PRO A 114 5.57 8.81 -7.67
C PRO A 114 6.81 7.94 -7.46
N ASP A 115 6.84 7.19 -6.37
CA ASP A 115 7.97 6.33 -6.02
C ASP A 115 8.05 5.09 -6.93
N MET A 116 6.95 4.69 -7.54
CA MET A 116 6.91 3.55 -8.45
C MET A 116 7.68 3.80 -9.75
N HIS A 117 7.86 5.04 -10.16
CA HIS A 117 8.67 5.40 -11.33
C HIS A 117 10.18 5.39 -11.05
N ASN A 118 10.59 5.42 -9.78
CA ASN A 118 11.99 5.46 -9.35
C ASN A 118 12.62 4.07 -9.12
N TRP A 119 11.90 3.01 -9.38
CA TRP A 119 12.35 1.63 -9.11
C TRP A 119 13.56 1.17 -9.93
N HIS A 120 13.91 1.89 -10.98
CA HIS A 120 15.11 1.59 -11.77
C HIS A 120 16.40 2.22 -11.21
N ARG A 121 16.32 3.01 -10.13
CA ARG A 121 17.53 3.44 -9.45
C ARG A 121 17.93 2.37 -8.43
N PRO A 122 19.11 1.73 -8.58
CA PRO A 122 19.63 0.90 -7.53
C PRO A 122 19.73 1.77 -6.28
N HIS A 123 19.05 1.36 -5.20
CA HIS A 123 19.28 1.95 -3.90
C HIS A 123 20.77 1.77 -3.62
N LYS A 124 21.54 2.85 -3.69
CA LYS A 124 22.83 2.89 -3.04
C LYS A 124 22.54 2.64 -1.57
N ILE A 125 22.82 1.44 -1.15
CA ILE A 125 23.00 1.13 0.26
C ILE A 125 24.28 1.87 0.61
N ASP A 126 24.12 3.10 1.06
CA ASP A 126 25.21 3.79 1.75
C ASP A 126 25.41 3.01 3.05
N ALA A 127 26.50 2.27 3.02
CA ALA A 127 26.95 1.51 4.16
C ALA A 127 27.34 2.44 5.33
#